data_9ef426eab25a9ae41371f8eac3c8aef7
#
_entry.id   9ef426eab25a9ae41371f8eac3c8aef7
#
_cell.length_a   1.000
_cell.length_b   1.000
_cell.length_c   1.000
_cell.angle_alpha   90.00
_cell.angle_beta   90.00
_cell.angle_gamma   90.00
#
_symmetry.space_group_name_H-M   'P 1'
#
loop_
_entity.id
_entity.type
_entity.pdbx_description
1 polymer ?
#
loop_
_entity_poly.entity_id
_entity_poly.type
_entity_poly.pdbx_seq_one_letter_code
_entity_poly.pdbx_strand_id
1 'polypeptide(L)' 'MCVQVCFACVDNEEFRLAQMCGLHIVVHADELEELINYYQDRGYFEELIALLEAALGE' A
#
# COMPACT_ATOMS: atom_id res chain seq x y z
N MET A 1 9.68 2.24 10.30
CA MET A 1 9.11 1.07 9.66
C MET A 1 8.35 1.44 8.40
N CYS A 2 8.52 0.65 7.35
CA CYS A 2 7.91 0.99 6.07
C CYS A 2 6.40 1.02 6.12
N VAL A 3 5.80 0.12 6.91
CA VAL A 3 4.34 0.07 7.01
C VAL A 3 3.79 1.38 7.57
N GLN A 4 4.40 1.88 8.64
CA GLN A 4 3.93 3.11 9.25
C GLN A 4 4.11 4.29 8.31
N VAL A 5 5.22 4.33 7.59
CA VAL A 5 5.47 5.40 6.63
C VAL A 5 4.44 5.32 5.50
N CYS A 6 4.15 4.11 5.04
CA CYS A 6 3.16 3.92 3.99
C CYS A 6 1.78 4.41 4.45
N PHE A 7 1.40 4.06 5.67
CA PHE A 7 0.12 4.50 6.21
C PHE A 7 0.04 6.01 6.32
N ALA A 8 1.13 6.65 6.74
CA ALA A 8 1.17 8.10 6.82
C ALA A 8 1.01 8.73 5.44
N CYS A 9 1.64 8.14 4.44
CA CYS A 9 1.51 8.63 3.07
C CYS A 9 0.07 8.52 2.58
N VAL A 10 -0.57 7.39 2.90
CA VAL A 10 -1.97 7.19 2.51
C VAL A 10 -2.85 8.23 3.20
N ASP A 11 -2.63 8.47 4.48
CA ASP A 11 -3.43 9.44 5.22
C ASP A 11 -3.29 10.85 4.65
N ASN A 12 -2.13 11.17 4.09
CA ASN A 12 -1.88 12.47 3.50
C ASN A 12 -2.17 12.49 2.00
N GLU A 13 -2.75 11.41 1.47
CA GLU A 13 -3.08 11.28 0.06
C GLU A 13 -1.86 11.36 -0.84
N GLU A 14 -0.70 10.96 -0.30
CA GLU A 14 0.54 10.85 -1.06
C GLU A 14 0.62 9.45 -1.65
N PHE A 15 -0.29 9.15 -2.56
CA PHE A 15 -0.45 7.79 -3.05
C PHE A 15 0.75 7.31 -3.85
N ARG A 16 1.46 8.22 -4.51
CA ARG A 16 2.65 7.83 -5.24
C ARG A 16 3.72 7.30 -4.28
N LEU A 17 3.95 8.03 -3.19
CA LEU A 17 4.92 7.58 -2.18
C LEU A 17 4.42 6.34 -1.47
N ALA A 18 3.12 6.27 -1.21
CA ALA A 18 2.54 5.10 -0.57
C ALA A 18 2.74 3.88 -1.45
N GLN A 19 2.59 4.02 -2.76
CA GLN A 19 2.79 2.91 -3.68
C GLN A 19 4.24 2.43 -3.66
N MET A 20 5.19 3.36 -3.63
CA MET A 20 6.59 2.99 -3.56
C MET A 20 6.91 2.22 -2.28
N CYS A 21 6.39 2.70 -1.16
CA CYS A 21 6.56 1.99 0.11
C CYS A 21 5.88 0.64 0.06
N GLY A 22 4.67 0.58 -0.51
CA GLY A 22 3.92 -0.66 -0.60
C GLY A 22 4.63 -1.72 -1.41
N LEU A 23 5.33 -1.32 -2.46
CA LEU A 23 6.07 -2.29 -3.26
C LEU A 23 7.16 -2.98 -2.46
N HIS A 24 7.73 -2.31 -1.46
CA HIS A 24 8.68 -2.94 -0.56
C HIS A 24 8.00 -3.87 0.44
N ILE A 25 6.74 -3.55 0.77
CA ILE A 25 6.00 -4.31 1.77
C ILE A 25 5.46 -5.61 1.20
N VAL A 26 5.17 -5.64 -0.11
CA VAL A 26 4.52 -6.82 -0.71
C VAL A 26 5.35 -8.09 -0.61
N VAL A 27 6.66 -7.99 -0.36
CA VAL A 27 7.50 -9.16 -0.17
C VAL A 27 7.30 -9.78 1.21
N HIS A 28 6.59 -9.10 2.10
CA HIS A 28 6.30 -9.58 3.44
C HIS A 28 4.80 -9.83 3.56
N ALA A 29 4.40 -11.10 3.55
CA ALA A 29 2.98 -11.45 3.48
C ALA A 29 2.17 -10.88 4.64
N ASP A 30 2.74 -10.91 5.85
CA ASP A 30 2.03 -10.42 7.02
C ASP A 30 1.74 -8.93 6.90
N GLU A 31 2.73 -8.17 6.45
CA GLU A 31 2.57 -6.72 6.31
C GLU A 31 1.68 -6.39 5.14
N LEU A 32 1.71 -7.22 4.09
CA LEU A 32 0.85 -7.00 2.94
C LEU A 32 -0.62 -7.09 3.33
N GLU A 33 -0.97 -8.08 4.15
CA GLU A 33 -2.35 -8.23 4.60
C GLU A 33 -2.80 -6.99 5.37
N GLU A 34 -1.94 -6.49 6.23
CA GLU A 34 -2.23 -5.29 7.01
C GLU A 34 -2.43 -4.10 6.09
N LEU A 35 -1.60 -3.99 5.06
CA LEU A 35 -1.69 -2.90 4.11
C LEU A 35 -3.01 -2.96 3.34
N ILE A 36 -3.40 -4.15 2.90
CA ILE A 36 -4.63 -4.32 2.17
C ILE A 36 -5.82 -3.89 3.02
N ASN A 37 -5.85 -4.33 4.28
CA ASN A 37 -6.93 -3.96 5.17
C ASN A 37 -6.98 -2.47 5.40
N TYR A 38 -5.82 -1.84 5.51
CA TYR A 38 -5.74 -0.40 5.72
C TYR A 38 -6.37 0.36 4.56
N TYR A 39 -6.04 -0.03 3.34
CA TYR A 39 -6.61 0.60 2.15
C TYR A 39 -8.11 0.37 2.08
N GLN A 40 -8.56 -0.85 2.38
CA GLN A 40 -9.98 -1.18 2.32
C GLN A 40 -10.78 -0.41 3.35
N ASP A 41 -10.25 -0.29 4.56
CA ASP A 41 -10.94 0.45 5.61
C ASP A 41 -11.19 1.90 5.21
N ARG A 42 -10.29 2.46 4.43
CA ARG A 42 -10.40 3.85 4.01
C ARG A 42 -11.12 4.00 2.68
N GLY A 43 -11.46 2.91 2.03
CA GLY A 43 -12.16 2.97 0.75
C GLY A 43 -11.28 3.30 -0.43
N TYR A 44 -9.98 3.16 -0.31
CA TYR A 44 -9.04 3.47 -1.38
C TYR A 44 -8.82 2.24 -2.26
N PHE A 45 -9.92 1.70 -2.80
CA PHE A 45 -9.83 0.47 -3.58
C PHE A 45 -9.04 0.63 -4.87
N GLU A 46 -9.22 1.77 -5.54
CA GLU A 46 -8.51 2.00 -6.79
C GLU A 46 -7.00 2.10 -6.56
N GLU A 47 -6.61 2.75 -5.48
CA GLU A 47 -5.20 2.86 -5.15
C GLU A 47 -4.63 1.50 -4.80
N LEU A 48 -5.41 0.69 -4.09
CA LEU A 48 -4.97 -0.66 -3.74
C LEU A 48 -4.78 -1.51 -5.00
N ILE A 49 -5.72 -1.42 -5.93
CA ILE A 49 -5.62 -2.17 -7.18
C ILE A 49 -4.39 -1.74 -7.96
N ALA A 50 -4.13 -0.44 -8.03
CA ALA A 50 -2.96 0.08 -8.73
C ALA A 50 -1.68 -0.46 -8.10
N LEU A 51 -1.63 -0.51 -6.78
CA LEU A 51 -0.46 -1.03 -6.08
C LEU A 51 -0.24 -2.49 -6.41
N LEU A 52 -1.30 -3.28 -6.35
CA LEU A 52 -1.18 -4.71 -6.62
C LEU A 52 -0.81 -4.97 -8.08
N GLU A 53 -1.36 -4.19 -8.99
CA GLU A 53 -0.99 -4.34 -10.41
C GLU A 53 0.46 -4.00 -10.62
N ALA A 54 0.95 -2.96 -9.98
CA ALA A 54 2.35 -2.59 -10.10
C ALA A 54 3.26 -3.70 -9.54
N ALA A 55 2.84 -4.32 -8.45
CA ALA A 55 3.62 -5.40 -7.84
C ALA A 55 3.64 -6.64 -8.72
N LEU A 56 2.50 -6.96 -9.35
CA LEU A 56 2.38 -8.15 -10.17
C LEU A 56 2.87 -7.93 -11.60
N GLY A 57 2.85 -6.69 -12.05
CA GLY A 57 3.23 -6.37 -13.42
C GLY A 57 4.71 -6.53 -13.69
N GLU A 58 5.51 -6.64 -12.64
CA GLU A 58 6.93 -6.88 -12.80
C GLU A 58 7.21 -8.36 -12.93
#